data_c7da10dee80fa3d8e03a510bd276ab71
#
_entry.id   c7da10dee80fa3d8e03a510bd276ab71
#
_cell.length_a   1.000
_cell.length_b   1.000
_cell.length_c   1.000
_cell.angle_alpha   90.00
_cell.angle_beta   90.00
_cell.angle_gamma   90.00
#
_symmetry.space_group_name_H-M   'P 1'
#
loop_
_entity.id
_entity.type
_entity.pdbx_description
1 polymer ?
#
loop_
_entity_poly.entity_id
_entity_poly.type
_entity_poly.pdbx_seq_one_letter_code
_entity_poly.pdbx_strand_id
1 'polypeptide(L)'
;MPPRALSRRRVRPLSSWSAPRVVQLAALAAVVLGAPRVGAAQDAVHLSLPDATARALARNHDIAVQRESAALSEQAVRRAEGAYDTLFRVEARGRTHTDPLNTIFSGAPEGAIGPRANSVSSSAGFSRLFSSGATASVWTALSFDTTNNIFATLSPSSFTSAGVDFRQPLLQGRRVDPARRAMRIAAVDRDRSTFALRRTAAETIAALERAYWAVAAARRDVDVRRQSVALAEEQRVQTQVRLEAGAAAEADLAQPTAEIERRKGDLYAADEALHRAQHTLKQLVLDSVDDPLWDADLQTDELPAAALPLPVDARTAVTRALAQRPELAEATQALARQDIEIDAARERLRPSLDLVASYYLRGLAGSTNDGLRVPFPGVTITIPDDLLGSLGQSYVNLVEHRFTDIGVGVQMSVPIGNRTAQADVASAEIARRQAELVREQISQRVGAEVRNAIVALGTAAQRIEAARAGRDAAEVQLQAERDRYEAGLTTDFFVLTRQNDLAVARLAETAALADYHKAATEYARAVGSILDDRAITVEAPRATEAR
;
A
#
# COMPACT_ATOMS: atom_id res chain seq x y z
N MET A 1 20.04 27.56 -45.03
CA MET A 1 21.43 27.07 -45.22
C MET A 1 21.70 26.01 -44.16
N PRO A 2 22.26 24.82 -44.55
CA PRO A 2 22.03 23.56 -43.90
C PRO A 2 23.03 23.20 -42.78
N PRO A 3 22.72 22.18 -42.00
CA PRO A 3 23.53 21.76 -40.83
C PRO A 3 24.70 20.84 -41.26
N ARG A 4 25.80 20.94 -40.56
CA ARG A 4 26.99 20.06 -40.71
C ARG A 4 26.89 18.88 -39.76
N ALA A 5 27.02 17.71 -40.35
CA ALA A 5 27.19 16.39 -39.74
C ALA A 5 28.55 16.26 -39.03
N LEU A 6 28.57 15.58 -37.87
CA LEU A 6 29.78 15.08 -37.25
C LEU A 6 29.67 13.57 -36.97
N SER A 7 30.47 12.90 -37.70
CA SER A 7 31.15 11.59 -37.70
C SER A 7 30.91 10.63 -36.51
N ARG A 8 30.46 9.43 -36.89
CA ARG A 8 30.53 8.17 -36.16
C ARG A 8 32.00 7.74 -35.95
N ARG A 9 32.42 7.49 -34.71
CA ARG A 9 33.58 6.66 -34.39
C ARG A 9 33.15 5.22 -34.16
N ARG A 10 33.65 4.33 -35.01
CA ARG A 10 33.59 2.86 -34.88
C ARG A 10 34.53 2.43 -33.74
N VAL A 11 34.07 1.54 -32.88
CA VAL A 11 34.93 0.74 -31.99
C VAL A 11 34.95 -0.68 -32.54
N ARG A 12 36.16 -1.20 -32.77
CA ARG A 12 36.48 -2.54 -33.29
C ARG A 12 36.32 -3.61 -32.21
N PRO A 13 35.97 -4.85 -32.56
CA PRO A 13 36.01 -5.97 -31.63
C PRO A 13 37.39 -6.66 -31.67
N LEU A 14 37.86 -7.15 -30.53
CA LEU A 14 39.01 -8.01 -30.39
C LEU A 14 38.58 -9.49 -30.26
N SER A 15 38.99 -10.25 -31.23
CA SER A 15 39.50 -11.64 -31.36
C SER A 15 39.29 -12.63 -30.20
N SER A 16 38.51 -13.71 -30.42
CA SER A 16 38.96 -15.08 -30.76
C SER A 16 39.73 -15.84 -29.66
N TRP A 17 39.10 -16.88 -29.16
CA TRP A 17 39.78 -18.11 -28.77
C TRP A 17 38.97 -19.35 -29.18
N SER A 18 39.73 -20.34 -29.65
CA SER A 18 39.45 -21.49 -30.45
C SER A 18 38.80 -22.65 -29.71
N ALA A 19 38.04 -23.43 -30.49
CA ALA A 19 37.54 -24.77 -30.18
C ALA A 19 38.64 -25.84 -30.13
N PRO A 20 38.31 -27.06 -29.66
CA PRO A 20 38.42 -28.17 -30.58
C PRO A 20 37.19 -29.08 -30.68
N ARG A 21 37.12 -29.67 -31.88
CA ARG A 21 36.21 -30.71 -32.37
C ARG A 21 36.29 -32.01 -31.54
N VAL A 22 35.19 -32.78 -31.49
CA VAL A 22 35.15 -34.19 -31.83
C VAL A 22 33.71 -34.74 -31.63
N VAL A 23 33.20 -35.30 -32.65
CA VAL A 23 32.51 -36.53 -33.03
C VAL A 23 30.99 -36.44 -33.25
N GLN A 24 30.63 -36.59 -34.52
CA GLN A 24 29.34 -37.06 -35.04
C GLN A 24 29.06 -38.49 -34.61
N LEU A 25 27.80 -38.80 -34.26
CA LEU A 25 27.20 -40.10 -34.64
C LEU A 25 25.65 -40.09 -34.53
N ALA A 26 25.07 -40.49 -35.66
CA ALA A 26 23.82 -41.22 -35.87
C ALA A 26 22.48 -40.55 -35.53
N ALA A 27 21.84 -40.11 -36.62
CA ALA A 27 20.40 -39.98 -36.76
C ALA A 27 19.71 -41.34 -36.61
N LEU A 28 18.72 -41.42 -35.74
CA LEU A 28 17.66 -42.44 -35.79
C LEU A 28 16.30 -41.73 -35.66
N ALA A 29 15.59 -41.65 -36.77
CA ALA A 29 14.23 -41.16 -36.87
C ALA A 29 13.31 -42.13 -36.12
N ALA A 30 12.79 -41.72 -34.95
CA ALA A 30 11.61 -42.31 -34.33
C ALA A 30 10.41 -41.41 -34.63
N VAL A 31 9.66 -41.76 -35.66
CA VAL A 31 8.29 -41.29 -35.88
C VAL A 31 7.44 -41.85 -34.72
N VAL A 32 7.29 -41.10 -33.66
CA VAL A 32 6.29 -41.39 -32.64
C VAL A 32 4.98 -40.81 -33.18
N LEU A 33 4.13 -41.72 -33.68
CA LEU A 33 2.71 -41.48 -33.90
C LEU A 33 2.12 -40.82 -32.67
N GLY A 34 1.65 -39.58 -32.88
CA GLY A 34 0.87 -38.87 -31.89
C GLY A 34 -0.43 -39.61 -31.60
N ALA A 35 -0.43 -40.43 -30.57
CA ALA A 35 -1.68 -40.84 -29.95
C ALA A 35 -2.36 -39.56 -29.40
N PRO A 36 -3.67 -39.37 -29.67
CA PRO A 36 -4.38 -38.30 -29.00
C PRO A 36 -4.22 -38.56 -27.48
N ARG A 37 -3.68 -37.58 -26.75
CA ARG A 37 -3.76 -37.58 -25.31
C ARG A 37 -5.25 -37.61 -24.97
N VAL A 38 -5.78 -38.80 -24.67
CA VAL A 38 -7.01 -38.93 -23.92
C VAL A 38 -6.81 -38.05 -22.70
N GLY A 39 -7.68 -37.06 -22.54
CA GLY A 39 -7.60 -36.10 -21.46
C GLY A 39 -7.33 -36.83 -20.15
N ALA A 40 -6.19 -36.58 -19.55
CA ALA A 40 -5.95 -36.99 -18.17
C ALA A 40 -7.15 -36.46 -17.37
N ALA A 41 -7.85 -37.35 -16.69
CA ALA A 41 -8.82 -36.94 -15.70
C ALA A 41 -8.11 -35.93 -14.82
N GLN A 42 -8.59 -34.66 -14.85
CA GLN A 42 -8.02 -33.62 -14.02
C GLN A 42 -8.09 -34.11 -12.58
N ASP A 43 -6.94 -34.29 -11.95
CA ASP A 43 -6.89 -34.75 -10.56
C ASP A 43 -7.69 -33.74 -9.71
N ALA A 44 -8.78 -34.26 -9.13
CA ALA A 44 -9.61 -33.44 -8.26
C ALA A 44 -8.81 -33.08 -7.00
N VAL A 45 -8.60 -31.80 -6.78
CA VAL A 45 -7.86 -31.30 -5.61
C VAL A 45 -8.85 -30.90 -4.52
N HIS A 46 -8.83 -31.64 -3.41
CA HIS A 46 -9.64 -31.28 -2.25
C HIS A 46 -9.01 -30.09 -1.51
N LEU A 47 -9.79 -29.04 -1.31
CA LEU A 47 -9.39 -27.83 -0.62
C LEU A 47 -10.33 -27.61 0.57
N SER A 48 -9.83 -27.82 1.80
CA SER A 48 -10.58 -27.51 3.01
C SER A 48 -10.69 -26.00 3.24
N LEU A 49 -11.71 -25.55 3.99
CA LEU A 49 -11.85 -24.12 4.31
C LEU A 49 -10.65 -23.56 5.09
N PRO A 50 -10.05 -24.25 6.09
CA PRO A 50 -8.83 -23.79 6.74
C PRO A 50 -7.64 -23.66 5.79
N ASP A 51 -7.45 -24.62 4.86
CA ASP A 51 -6.36 -24.57 3.88
C ASP A 51 -6.55 -23.42 2.88
N ALA A 52 -7.79 -23.21 2.42
CA ALA A 52 -8.13 -22.08 1.56
C ALA A 52 -7.81 -20.74 2.26
N THR A 53 -8.18 -20.63 3.55
CA THR A 53 -7.91 -19.45 4.37
C THR A 53 -6.41 -19.22 4.54
N ALA A 54 -5.63 -20.25 4.86
CA ALA A 54 -4.19 -20.15 4.99
C ALA A 54 -3.51 -19.72 3.68
N ARG A 55 -3.95 -20.29 2.54
CA ARG A 55 -3.44 -19.90 1.21
C ARG A 55 -3.78 -18.45 0.86
N ALA A 56 -5.02 -18.01 1.12
CA ALA A 56 -5.43 -16.63 0.86
C ALA A 56 -4.61 -15.63 1.69
N LEU A 57 -4.39 -15.90 2.98
CA LEU A 57 -3.56 -15.04 3.84
C LEU A 57 -2.10 -14.95 3.36
N ALA A 58 -1.57 -16.03 2.77
CA ALA A 58 -0.20 -16.09 2.31
C ALA A 58 -0.01 -15.49 0.91
N ARG A 59 -0.99 -15.65 0.01
CA ARG A 59 -0.82 -15.46 -1.44
C ARG A 59 -1.73 -14.39 -2.05
N ASN A 60 -2.80 -13.98 -1.35
CA ASN A 60 -3.72 -12.99 -1.91
C ASN A 60 -3.05 -11.64 -2.15
N HIS A 61 -3.18 -11.10 -3.36
CA HIS A 61 -2.54 -9.85 -3.75
C HIS A 61 -3.04 -8.63 -3.00
N ASP A 62 -4.33 -8.57 -2.64
CA ASP A 62 -4.88 -7.41 -1.90
C ASP A 62 -4.25 -7.32 -0.50
N ILE A 63 -4.10 -8.47 0.17
CA ILE A 63 -3.41 -8.55 1.47
C ILE A 63 -1.92 -8.22 1.31
N ALA A 64 -1.26 -8.74 0.26
CA ALA A 64 0.15 -8.48 -0.01
C ALA A 64 0.39 -6.97 -0.28
N VAL A 65 -0.40 -6.33 -1.14
CA VAL A 65 -0.32 -4.89 -1.42
C VAL A 65 -0.53 -4.07 -0.16
N GLN A 66 -1.50 -4.45 0.69
CA GLN A 66 -1.75 -3.71 1.91
C GLN A 66 -0.66 -3.94 2.97
N ARG A 67 -0.01 -5.10 2.97
CA ARG A 67 1.17 -5.38 3.80
C ARG A 67 2.36 -4.51 3.40
N GLU A 68 2.61 -4.38 2.08
CA GLU A 68 3.63 -3.47 1.57
C GLU A 68 3.30 -2.01 1.87
N SER A 69 2.03 -1.62 1.84
CA SER A 69 1.58 -0.27 2.24
C SER A 69 1.87 0.01 3.72
N ALA A 70 1.70 -0.99 4.58
CA ALA A 70 2.08 -0.88 6.00
C ALA A 70 3.61 -0.76 6.17
N ALA A 71 4.39 -1.51 5.39
CA ALA A 71 5.86 -1.39 5.37
C ALA A 71 6.32 -0.01 4.87
N LEU A 72 5.67 0.55 3.85
CA LEU A 72 5.92 1.93 3.40
C LEU A 72 5.65 2.97 4.49
N SER A 73 4.59 2.79 5.28
CA SER A 73 4.26 3.67 6.41
C SER A 73 5.33 3.62 7.50
N GLU A 74 5.90 2.47 7.76
CA GLU A 74 7.04 2.32 8.69
C GLU A 74 8.29 3.05 8.17
N GLN A 75 8.58 2.97 6.86
CA GLN A 75 9.67 3.75 6.27
C GLN A 75 9.40 5.25 6.28
N ALA A 76 8.13 5.68 6.27
CA ALA A 76 7.77 7.09 6.41
C ALA A 76 8.11 7.62 7.82
N VAL A 77 7.95 6.80 8.86
CA VAL A 77 8.40 7.13 10.22
C VAL A 77 9.92 7.34 10.25
N ARG A 78 10.70 6.38 9.73
CA ARG A 78 12.16 6.50 9.64
C ARG A 78 12.60 7.73 8.84
N ARG A 79 11.91 8.03 7.75
CA ARG A 79 12.17 9.26 6.97
C ARG A 79 11.95 10.52 7.80
N ALA A 80 10.90 10.55 8.61
CA ALA A 80 10.62 11.70 9.48
C ALA A 80 11.67 11.82 10.60
N GLU A 81 12.18 10.70 11.14
CA GLU A 81 13.28 10.66 12.11
C GLU A 81 14.59 11.19 11.53
N GLY A 82 14.82 10.97 10.22
CA GLY A 82 15.98 11.49 9.49
C GLY A 82 16.12 13.02 9.52
N ALA A 83 15.08 13.76 9.93
CA ALA A 83 15.20 15.20 10.20
C ALA A 83 16.20 15.53 11.31
N TYR A 84 16.53 14.59 12.19
CA TYR A 84 17.51 14.72 13.28
C TYR A 84 18.90 14.18 12.92
N ASP A 85 19.08 13.69 11.70
CA ASP A 85 20.38 13.22 11.24
C ASP A 85 21.39 14.39 11.18
N THR A 86 22.64 14.06 11.44
CA THR A 86 23.72 15.02 11.29
C THR A 86 24.03 15.19 9.80
N LEU A 87 23.89 16.41 9.30
CA LEU A 87 24.18 16.76 7.90
C LEU A 87 25.62 17.25 7.80
N PHE A 88 26.45 16.58 7.00
CA PHE A 88 27.74 17.08 6.56
C PHE A 88 27.59 17.77 5.21
N ARG A 89 28.07 19.02 5.13
CA ARG A 89 28.02 19.82 3.90
C ARG A 89 29.41 20.29 3.55
N VAL A 90 29.75 20.17 2.27
CA VAL A 90 30.97 20.74 1.70
C VAL A 90 30.55 21.62 0.52
N GLU A 91 31.13 22.80 0.46
CA GLU A 91 30.91 23.73 -0.66
C GLU A 91 32.28 24.23 -1.15
N ALA A 92 32.48 24.31 -2.47
CA ALA A 92 33.62 24.93 -3.10
C ALA A 92 33.11 25.89 -4.19
N ARG A 93 33.65 27.11 -4.23
CA ARG A 93 33.25 28.14 -5.16
C ARG A 93 34.45 28.91 -5.69
N GLY A 94 34.51 29.08 -7.00
CA GLY A 94 35.40 30.02 -7.65
C GLY A 94 34.60 31.24 -8.14
N ARG A 95 35.09 32.45 -7.88
CA ARG A 95 34.47 33.68 -8.33
C ARG A 95 35.51 34.63 -8.89
N THR A 96 35.22 35.22 -10.03
CA THR A 96 35.93 36.39 -10.58
C THR A 96 34.94 37.52 -10.74
N HIS A 97 35.26 38.71 -10.24
CA HIS A 97 34.43 39.87 -10.46
C HIS A 97 35.30 41.10 -10.70
N THR A 98 34.73 42.10 -11.39
CA THR A 98 35.32 43.40 -11.61
C THR A 98 34.29 44.43 -11.15
N ASP A 99 34.67 45.25 -10.19
CA ASP A 99 33.79 46.33 -9.72
C ASP A 99 33.90 47.55 -10.65
N PRO A 100 32.79 48.22 -10.99
CA PRO A 100 32.85 49.39 -11.87
C PRO A 100 33.56 50.54 -11.19
N LEU A 101 34.30 51.31 -11.98
CA LEU A 101 34.95 52.54 -11.55
C LEU A 101 33.91 53.67 -11.36
N ASN A 102 33.37 53.80 -10.15
CA ASN A 102 32.32 54.77 -9.83
C ASN A 102 32.74 55.85 -8.83
N THR A 103 33.94 55.72 -8.24
CA THR A 103 34.53 56.72 -7.33
C THR A 103 36.05 56.74 -7.47
N ILE A 104 36.69 57.85 -7.03
CA ILE A 104 38.15 57.97 -6.97
C ILE A 104 38.80 56.97 -5.98
N PHE A 105 38.00 56.40 -5.06
CA PHE A 105 38.41 55.40 -4.09
C PHE A 105 38.06 53.96 -4.53
N SER A 106 37.66 53.71 -5.78
CA SER A 106 37.36 52.37 -6.26
C SER A 106 38.57 51.43 -6.24
N GLY A 107 39.77 51.99 -6.21
CA GLY A 107 41.03 51.22 -6.16
C GLY A 107 41.42 50.60 -7.49
N ALA A 108 40.87 51.07 -8.61
CA ALA A 108 41.26 50.57 -9.92
C ALA A 108 42.69 51.00 -10.28
N PRO A 109 43.50 50.13 -10.88
CA PRO A 109 44.78 50.52 -11.50
C PRO A 109 44.58 51.51 -12.61
N GLU A 110 45.60 52.28 -12.91
CA GLU A 110 45.59 53.27 -13.98
C GLU A 110 45.18 52.65 -15.33
N GLY A 111 44.19 53.26 -15.98
CA GLY A 111 43.63 52.77 -17.26
C GLY A 111 42.70 51.58 -17.18
N ALA A 112 42.42 51.05 -15.99
CA ALA A 112 41.46 49.95 -15.82
C ALA A 112 40.02 50.45 -15.63
N ILE A 113 39.05 49.70 -16.13
CA ILE A 113 37.60 50.00 -15.97
C ILE A 113 37.08 49.79 -14.54
N GLY A 114 37.88 49.12 -13.71
CA GLY A 114 37.59 48.81 -12.31
C GLY A 114 38.58 47.79 -11.71
N PRO A 115 38.61 47.67 -10.39
CA PRO A 115 39.43 46.62 -9.75
C PRO A 115 38.84 45.24 -10.02
N ARG A 116 39.73 44.30 -10.30
CA ARG A 116 39.35 42.86 -10.50
C ARG A 116 39.76 42.08 -9.28
N ALA A 117 38.88 41.21 -8.81
CA ALA A 117 39.14 40.25 -7.76
C ALA A 117 38.82 38.83 -8.22
N ASN A 118 39.70 37.90 -7.86
CA ASN A 118 39.44 36.46 -8.02
C ASN A 118 39.45 35.85 -6.63
N SER A 119 38.49 35.01 -6.33
CA SER A 119 38.39 34.28 -5.07
C SER A 119 38.10 32.81 -5.33
N VAL A 120 38.74 31.95 -4.58
CA VAL A 120 38.45 30.51 -4.47
C VAL A 120 38.14 30.25 -3.02
N SER A 121 36.91 29.83 -2.74
CA SER A 121 36.49 29.53 -1.38
C SER A 121 36.02 28.08 -1.25
N SER A 122 36.30 27.48 -0.10
CA SER A 122 35.75 26.19 0.29
C SER A 122 35.27 26.23 1.73
N SER A 123 34.19 25.53 2.03
CA SER A 123 33.70 25.36 3.38
C SER A 123 33.27 23.92 3.62
N ALA A 124 33.41 23.47 4.85
CA ALA A 124 32.92 22.18 5.31
C ALA A 124 32.33 22.32 6.72
N GLY A 125 31.24 21.62 6.98
CA GLY A 125 30.62 21.74 8.27
C GLY A 125 29.59 20.64 8.55
N PHE A 126 29.28 20.49 9.81
CA PHE A 126 28.24 19.61 10.33
C PHE A 126 27.11 20.47 10.91
N SER A 127 25.88 20.09 10.62
CA SER A 127 24.70 20.69 11.26
C SER A 127 23.76 19.62 11.74
N ARG A 128 23.08 19.86 12.87
CA ARG A 128 22.12 18.95 13.46
C ARG A 128 20.95 19.70 14.09
N LEU A 129 19.75 19.15 13.84
CA LEU A 129 18.53 19.50 14.58
C LEU A 129 18.38 18.57 15.79
N PHE A 130 18.04 19.11 16.93
CA PHE A 130 17.80 18.35 18.16
C PHE A 130 16.31 18.25 18.47
N SER A 131 15.93 17.25 19.26
CA SER A 131 14.53 17.03 19.69
C SER A 131 13.96 18.18 20.53
N SER A 132 14.79 19.08 21.06
CA SER A 132 14.36 20.33 21.72
C SER A 132 13.93 21.41 20.74
N GLY A 133 14.12 21.21 19.42
CA GLY A 133 13.99 22.20 18.37
C GLY A 133 15.25 23.06 18.21
N ALA A 134 16.32 22.83 19.01
CA ALA A 134 17.60 23.49 18.84
C ALA A 134 18.27 23.07 17.54
N THR A 135 19.00 23.98 16.91
CA THR A 135 19.94 23.67 15.84
C THR A 135 21.35 24.04 16.27
N ALA A 136 22.32 23.17 16.02
CA ALA A 136 23.71 23.47 16.19
C ALA A 136 24.46 23.18 14.90
N SER A 137 25.43 24.01 14.55
CA SER A 137 26.35 23.79 13.45
C SER A 137 27.78 24.09 13.86
N VAL A 138 28.71 23.31 13.31
CA VAL A 138 30.15 23.52 13.43
C VAL A 138 30.70 23.49 12.02
N TRP A 139 31.43 24.52 11.66
CA TRP A 139 31.94 24.65 10.31
C TRP A 139 33.32 25.28 10.24
N THR A 140 34.03 25.05 9.15
CA THR A 140 35.24 25.72 8.78
C THR A 140 35.17 26.18 7.34
N ALA A 141 35.78 27.31 7.04
CA ALA A 141 35.89 27.82 5.70
C ALA A 141 37.26 28.40 5.42
N LEU A 142 37.65 28.34 4.18
CA LEU A 142 38.87 28.84 3.62
C LEU A 142 38.53 29.68 2.38
N SER A 143 39.12 30.88 2.24
CA SER A 143 39.18 31.54 0.96
C SER A 143 40.60 31.98 0.61
N PHE A 144 40.89 31.90 -0.67
CA PHE A 144 42.11 32.42 -1.27
C PHE A 144 41.70 33.49 -2.27
N ASP A 145 42.17 34.74 -2.00
CA ASP A 145 41.73 35.91 -2.73
C ASP A 145 42.91 36.63 -3.37
N THR A 146 42.78 37.01 -4.62
CA THR A 146 43.73 37.86 -5.33
C THR A 146 43.03 39.07 -5.92
N THR A 147 43.64 40.23 -5.81
CA THR A 147 43.06 41.46 -6.37
C THR A 147 44.13 42.38 -6.91
N ASN A 148 43.77 43.14 -7.93
CA ASN A 148 44.60 44.27 -8.41
C ASN A 148 44.13 45.62 -7.86
N ASN A 149 43.28 45.61 -6.81
CA ASN A 149 42.88 46.82 -6.12
C ASN A 149 44.08 47.49 -5.46
N ILE A 150 44.41 48.71 -5.86
CA ILE A 150 45.60 49.43 -5.38
C ILE A 150 45.50 49.86 -3.90
N PHE A 151 44.36 49.74 -3.27
CA PHE A 151 44.15 50.02 -1.84
C PHE A 151 44.11 48.75 -0.98
N ALA A 152 44.13 47.58 -1.59
CA ALA A 152 44.22 46.32 -0.83
C ALA A 152 45.66 46.19 -0.27
N THR A 153 45.77 45.92 1.02
CA THR A 153 47.07 45.76 1.71
C THR A 153 47.76 44.46 1.39
N LEU A 154 46.94 43.35 1.25
CA LEU A 154 47.40 42.02 0.97
C LEU A 154 46.81 41.49 -0.35
N SER A 155 47.66 41.04 -1.25
CA SER A 155 47.27 40.32 -2.49
C SER A 155 48.47 39.51 -3.02
N PRO A 156 48.37 38.17 -3.06
CA PRO A 156 47.30 37.29 -2.61
C PRO A 156 47.09 37.29 -1.10
N SER A 157 45.83 36.98 -0.67
CA SER A 157 45.48 36.80 0.73
C SER A 157 44.72 35.50 0.96
N SER A 158 44.89 34.90 2.13
CA SER A 158 44.22 33.67 2.59
C SER A 158 43.40 34.01 3.84
N PHE A 159 42.11 33.74 3.79
CA PHE A 159 41.24 33.83 4.94
C PHE A 159 40.86 32.40 5.38
N THR A 160 41.07 32.12 6.65
CA THR A 160 40.55 30.92 7.31
C THR A 160 39.52 31.30 8.35
N SER A 161 38.48 30.53 8.47
CA SER A 161 37.49 30.72 9.54
C SER A 161 36.96 29.38 10.05
N ALA A 162 36.64 29.35 11.31
CA ALA A 162 35.94 28.24 11.93
C ALA A 162 34.90 28.78 12.91
N GLY A 163 33.77 28.10 13.02
CA GLY A 163 32.71 28.61 13.88
C GLY A 163 31.76 27.55 14.37
N VAL A 164 31.06 27.96 15.42
CA VAL A 164 29.94 27.22 16.00
C VAL A 164 28.76 28.15 16.06
N ASP A 165 27.62 27.72 15.51
CA ASP A 165 26.35 28.40 15.65
C ASP A 165 25.39 27.53 16.43
N PHE A 166 24.64 28.15 17.33
CA PHE A 166 23.58 27.52 18.13
C PHE A 166 22.33 28.38 18.13
N ARG A 167 21.19 27.79 17.85
CA ARG A 167 19.89 28.45 17.94
C ARG A 167 18.95 27.55 18.70
N GLN A 168 18.29 28.07 19.77
CA GLN A 168 17.27 27.40 20.56
C GLN A 168 15.98 28.20 20.53
N PRO A 169 14.90 27.66 19.95
CA PRO A 169 13.58 28.27 20.07
C PRO A 169 13.11 28.20 21.54
N LEU A 170 12.64 29.32 22.06
CA LEU A 170 12.17 29.45 23.43
C LEU A 170 10.64 29.46 23.54
N LEU A 171 9.94 29.94 22.49
CA LEU A 171 8.49 30.00 22.41
C LEU A 171 7.97 29.17 21.24
N GLN A 172 7.79 29.75 20.05
CA GLN A 172 7.32 29.04 18.86
C GLN A 172 8.37 28.01 18.42
N GLY A 173 7.93 26.75 18.15
CA GLY A 173 8.82 25.66 17.76
C GLY A 173 9.49 24.90 18.90
N ARG A 174 9.28 25.33 20.16
CA ARG A 174 9.80 24.62 21.33
C ARG A 174 9.05 23.31 21.61
N ARG A 175 7.70 23.33 21.56
CA ARG A 175 6.86 22.15 21.85
C ARG A 175 6.58 21.32 20.60
N VAL A 176 6.22 21.99 19.53
CA VAL A 176 5.90 21.37 18.24
C VAL A 176 6.62 22.15 17.15
N ASP A 177 7.66 21.53 16.60
CA ASP A 177 8.33 22.00 15.39
C ASP A 177 7.89 21.15 14.18
N PRO A 178 8.23 21.54 12.94
CA PRO A 178 7.87 20.80 11.74
C PRO A 178 8.35 19.34 11.75
N ALA A 179 9.54 19.05 12.32
CA ALA A 179 10.09 17.70 12.37
C ALA A 179 9.31 16.82 13.35
N ARG A 180 9.04 17.29 14.58
CA ARG A 180 8.22 16.57 15.55
C ARG A 180 6.79 16.36 15.08
N ARG A 181 6.20 17.37 14.41
CA ARG A 181 4.88 17.21 13.77
C ARG A 181 4.91 16.10 12.72
N ALA A 182 5.89 16.11 11.81
CA ALA A 182 6.02 15.10 10.78
C ALA A 182 6.19 13.69 11.36
N MET A 183 7.01 13.53 12.40
CA MET A 183 7.18 12.25 13.10
C MET A 183 5.89 11.75 13.74
N ARG A 184 5.17 12.63 14.49
CA ARG A 184 3.90 12.25 15.11
C ARG A 184 2.86 11.85 14.10
N ILE A 185 2.75 12.58 12.98
CA ILE A 185 1.84 12.25 11.88
C ILE A 185 2.22 10.91 11.25
N ALA A 186 3.50 10.70 10.96
CA ALA A 186 3.97 9.43 10.38
C ALA A 186 3.68 8.24 11.31
N ALA A 187 3.82 8.39 12.63
CA ALA A 187 3.49 7.36 13.60
C ALA A 187 1.98 7.03 13.59
N VAL A 188 1.12 8.04 13.57
CA VAL A 188 -0.34 7.87 13.48
C VAL A 188 -0.74 7.23 12.14
N ASP A 189 -0.13 7.65 11.03
CA ASP A 189 -0.39 7.08 9.69
C ASP A 189 0.09 5.62 9.61
N ARG A 190 1.19 5.23 10.28
CA ARG A 190 1.63 3.84 10.43
C ARG A 190 0.58 3.00 11.18
N ASP A 191 0.09 3.49 12.32
CA ASP A 191 -0.92 2.78 13.11
C ASP A 191 -2.22 2.63 12.31
N ARG A 192 -2.63 3.67 11.59
CA ARG A 192 -3.77 3.63 10.66
C ARG A 192 -3.59 2.57 9.57
N SER A 193 -2.40 2.47 8.99
CA SER A 193 -2.08 1.48 7.95
C SER A 193 -2.18 0.04 8.47
N THR A 194 -1.83 -0.20 9.74
CA THR A 194 -2.01 -1.50 10.40
C THR A 194 -3.49 -1.88 10.53
N PHE A 195 -4.36 -0.92 10.88
CA PHE A 195 -5.81 -1.17 10.90
C PHE A 195 -6.38 -1.40 9.49
N ALA A 196 -5.88 -0.68 8.48
CA ALA A 196 -6.26 -0.91 7.09
C ALA A 196 -5.88 -2.32 6.62
N LEU A 197 -4.71 -2.83 7.00
CA LEU A 197 -4.31 -4.21 6.74
C LEU A 197 -5.26 -5.24 7.38
N ARG A 198 -5.66 -5.02 8.63
CA ARG A 198 -6.65 -5.87 9.31
C ARG A 198 -8.01 -5.84 8.62
N ARG A 199 -8.45 -4.66 8.18
CA ARG A 199 -9.70 -4.52 7.41
C ARG A 199 -9.64 -5.29 6.11
N THR A 200 -8.58 -5.11 5.31
CA THR A 200 -8.41 -5.82 4.04
C THR A 200 -8.37 -7.34 4.25
N ALA A 201 -7.66 -7.82 5.28
CA ALA A 201 -7.64 -9.24 5.61
C ALA A 201 -9.05 -9.76 5.96
N ALA A 202 -9.81 -9.04 6.78
CA ALA A 202 -11.18 -9.43 7.15
C ALA A 202 -12.12 -9.47 5.94
N GLU A 203 -12.03 -8.48 5.04
CA GLU A 203 -12.82 -8.41 3.80
C GLU A 203 -12.45 -9.55 2.84
N THR A 204 -11.15 -9.85 2.68
CA THR A 204 -10.66 -10.94 1.82
C THR A 204 -11.10 -12.29 2.35
N ILE A 205 -11.00 -12.55 3.66
CA ILE A 205 -11.47 -13.80 4.27
C ILE A 205 -12.99 -13.94 4.14
N ALA A 206 -13.75 -12.88 4.33
CA ALA A 206 -15.20 -12.91 4.11
C ALA A 206 -15.54 -13.21 2.64
N ALA A 207 -14.81 -12.65 1.68
CA ALA A 207 -14.98 -12.92 0.26
C ALA A 207 -14.62 -14.39 -0.07
N LEU A 208 -13.53 -14.88 0.51
CA LEU A 208 -13.08 -16.27 0.37
C LEU A 208 -14.15 -17.26 0.85
N GLU A 209 -14.66 -17.09 2.07
CA GLU A 209 -15.69 -17.98 2.62
C GLU A 209 -16.95 -18.00 1.77
N ARG A 210 -17.39 -16.80 1.30
CA ARG A 210 -18.54 -16.71 0.39
C ARG A 210 -18.31 -17.43 -0.94
N ALA A 211 -17.11 -17.30 -1.52
CA ALA A 211 -16.74 -18.01 -2.74
C ALA A 211 -16.64 -19.53 -2.51
N TYR A 212 -16.10 -19.92 -1.37
CA TYR A 212 -15.99 -21.33 -0.96
C TYR A 212 -17.37 -22.03 -0.90
N TRP A 213 -18.32 -21.41 -0.20
CA TRP A 213 -19.69 -21.93 -0.11
C TRP A 213 -20.46 -21.85 -1.43
N ALA A 214 -20.08 -20.91 -2.31
CA ALA A 214 -20.64 -20.86 -3.66
C ALA A 214 -20.18 -22.05 -4.50
N VAL A 215 -18.91 -22.48 -4.40
CA VAL A 215 -18.40 -23.68 -5.08
C VAL A 215 -19.10 -24.94 -4.55
N ALA A 216 -19.24 -25.08 -3.23
CA ALA A 216 -19.93 -26.22 -2.62
C ALA A 216 -21.40 -26.33 -3.11
N ALA A 217 -22.10 -25.21 -3.17
CA ALA A 217 -23.47 -25.16 -3.67
C ALA A 217 -23.57 -25.48 -5.16
N ALA A 218 -22.69 -24.91 -6.00
CA ALA A 218 -22.68 -25.14 -7.44
C ALA A 218 -22.34 -26.60 -7.78
N ARG A 219 -21.45 -27.25 -7.03
CA ARG A 219 -21.16 -28.67 -7.18
C ARG A 219 -22.39 -29.52 -6.88
N ARG A 220 -23.09 -29.21 -5.80
CA ARG A 220 -24.32 -29.90 -5.46
C ARG A 220 -25.44 -29.69 -6.50
N ASP A 221 -25.50 -28.50 -7.11
CA ASP A 221 -26.41 -28.23 -8.21
C ASP A 221 -26.13 -29.14 -9.42
N VAL A 222 -24.86 -29.25 -9.84
CA VAL A 222 -24.43 -30.16 -10.93
C VAL A 222 -24.82 -31.59 -10.60
N ASP A 223 -24.60 -32.07 -9.36
CA ASP A 223 -24.94 -33.45 -8.96
C ASP A 223 -26.44 -33.69 -9.02
N VAL A 224 -27.28 -32.77 -8.54
CA VAL A 224 -28.75 -32.89 -8.61
C VAL A 224 -29.23 -32.91 -10.06
N ARG A 225 -28.65 -32.04 -10.94
CA ARG A 225 -29.03 -32.02 -12.36
C ARG A 225 -28.56 -33.27 -13.11
N ARG A 226 -27.38 -33.76 -12.79
CA ARG A 226 -26.89 -35.06 -13.35
C ARG A 226 -27.83 -36.20 -12.99
N GLN A 227 -28.25 -36.27 -11.72
CA GLN A 227 -29.26 -37.26 -11.28
C GLN A 227 -30.59 -37.04 -11.98
N SER A 228 -31.02 -35.81 -12.20
CA SER A 228 -32.25 -35.50 -12.93
C SER A 228 -32.21 -35.96 -14.39
N VAL A 229 -31.08 -35.80 -15.09
CA VAL A 229 -30.89 -36.33 -16.44
C VAL A 229 -30.97 -37.85 -16.43
N ALA A 230 -30.28 -38.55 -15.52
CA ALA A 230 -30.29 -40.02 -15.41
C ALA A 230 -31.72 -40.55 -15.18
N LEU A 231 -32.50 -39.90 -14.31
CA LEU A 231 -33.91 -40.27 -14.09
C LEU A 231 -34.79 -40.12 -15.32
N ALA A 232 -34.55 -39.10 -16.15
CA ALA A 232 -35.29 -38.90 -17.40
C ALA A 232 -34.88 -39.92 -18.46
N GLU A 233 -33.60 -40.30 -18.52
CA GLU A 233 -33.11 -41.37 -19.39
C GLU A 233 -33.71 -42.75 -18.97
N GLU A 234 -33.78 -43.05 -17.69
CA GLU A 234 -34.45 -44.23 -17.18
C GLU A 234 -35.93 -44.26 -17.57
N GLN A 235 -36.65 -43.16 -17.41
CA GLN A 235 -38.06 -43.03 -17.80
C GLN A 235 -38.25 -43.28 -19.31
N ARG A 236 -37.35 -42.74 -20.17
CA ARG A 236 -37.41 -43.01 -21.61
C ARG A 236 -37.24 -44.48 -21.93
N VAL A 237 -36.32 -45.19 -21.21
CA VAL A 237 -36.12 -46.64 -21.37
C VAL A 237 -37.38 -47.41 -20.98
N GLN A 238 -38.04 -47.04 -19.88
CA GLN A 238 -39.30 -47.66 -19.45
C GLN A 238 -40.41 -47.44 -20.49
N THR A 239 -40.56 -46.26 -21.07
CA THR A 239 -41.50 -45.96 -22.13
C THR A 239 -41.20 -46.76 -23.41
N GLN A 240 -39.91 -46.94 -23.76
CA GLN A 240 -39.48 -47.78 -24.88
C GLN A 240 -39.91 -49.23 -24.66
N VAL A 241 -39.70 -49.84 -23.50
CA VAL A 241 -40.13 -51.19 -23.16
C VAL A 241 -41.66 -51.35 -23.28
N ARG A 242 -42.45 -50.35 -22.85
CA ARG A 242 -43.89 -50.36 -23.02
C ARG A 242 -44.33 -50.27 -24.47
N LEU A 243 -43.63 -49.50 -25.31
CA LEU A 243 -43.88 -49.42 -26.75
C LEU A 243 -43.63 -50.78 -27.39
N GLU A 244 -42.53 -51.47 -27.06
CA GLU A 244 -42.18 -52.78 -27.57
C GLU A 244 -43.22 -53.87 -27.15
N ALA A 245 -43.80 -53.71 -25.94
CA ALA A 245 -44.90 -54.54 -25.46
C ALA A 245 -46.28 -54.16 -26.05
N GLY A 246 -46.36 -53.14 -26.94
CA GLY A 246 -47.60 -52.68 -27.51
C GLY A 246 -48.50 -51.86 -26.59
N ALA A 247 -47.98 -51.43 -25.43
CA ALA A 247 -48.70 -50.71 -24.37
C ALA A 247 -48.52 -49.19 -24.45
N ALA A 248 -47.75 -48.65 -25.41
CA ALA A 248 -47.54 -47.24 -25.64
C ALA A 248 -47.48 -46.93 -27.15
N ALA A 249 -47.72 -45.70 -27.54
CA ALA A 249 -47.59 -45.23 -28.92
C ALA A 249 -46.15 -44.70 -29.19
N GLU A 250 -45.71 -44.70 -30.43
CA GLU A 250 -44.39 -44.13 -30.82
C GLU A 250 -44.29 -42.61 -30.47
N ALA A 251 -45.41 -41.90 -30.52
CA ALA A 251 -45.51 -40.48 -30.12
C ALA A 251 -45.19 -40.27 -28.65
N ASP A 252 -45.39 -41.28 -27.78
CA ASP A 252 -45.14 -41.17 -26.34
C ASP A 252 -43.64 -41.08 -26.01
N LEU A 253 -42.73 -41.48 -26.91
CA LEU A 253 -41.29 -41.30 -26.79
C LEU A 253 -40.80 -39.87 -27.03
N ALA A 254 -41.57 -39.05 -27.75
CA ALA A 254 -41.18 -37.68 -28.07
C ALA A 254 -41.02 -36.82 -26.80
N GLN A 255 -41.91 -36.97 -25.84
CA GLN A 255 -41.91 -36.19 -24.61
C GLN A 255 -40.72 -36.53 -23.67
N PRO A 256 -40.41 -37.78 -23.29
CA PRO A 256 -39.20 -38.09 -22.52
C PRO A 256 -37.95 -37.66 -23.23
N THR A 257 -37.85 -37.76 -24.57
CA THR A 257 -36.71 -37.30 -25.34
C THR A 257 -36.51 -35.80 -25.24
N ALA A 258 -37.57 -35.00 -25.42
CA ALA A 258 -37.50 -33.55 -25.28
C ALA A 258 -37.09 -33.13 -23.85
N GLU A 259 -37.62 -33.86 -22.84
CA GLU A 259 -37.28 -33.57 -21.44
C GLU A 259 -35.82 -33.88 -21.11
N ILE A 260 -35.24 -34.97 -21.65
CA ILE A 260 -33.80 -35.29 -21.51
C ILE A 260 -32.96 -34.14 -22.07
N GLU A 261 -33.25 -33.65 -23.27
CA GLU A 261 -32.46 -32.59 -23.89
C GLU A 261 -32.60 -31.26 -23.12
N ARG A 262 -33.78 -30.95 -22.60
CA ARG A 262 -33.98 -29.82 -21.72
C ARG A 262 -33.11 -29.92 -20.43
N ARG A 263 -33.15 -31.08 -19.76
CA ARG A 263 -32.36 -31.32 -18.53
C ARG A 263 -30.85 -31.32 -18.78
N LYS A 264 -30.39 -31.78 -19.96
CA LYS A 264 -28.98 -31.65 -20.37
C LYS A 264 -28.58 -30.19 -20.56
N GLY A 265 -29.46 -29.37 -21.15
CA GLY A 265 -29.24 -27.92 -21.24
C GLY A 265 -29.07 -27.27 -19.85
N ASP A 266 -29.93 -27.65 -18.90
CA ASP A 266 -29.84 -27.19 -17.51
C ASP A 266 -28.55 -27.68 -16.82
N LEU A 267 -28.09 -28.92 -17.10
CA LEU A 267 -26.83 -29.47 -16.58
C LEU A 267 -25.61 -28.69 -17.11
N TYR A 268 -25.57 -28.39 -18.40
CA TYR A 268 -24.47 -27.59 -18.97
C TYR A 268 -24.41 -26.17 -18.39
N ALA A 269 -25.54 -25.57 -18.12
CA ALA A 269 -25.59 -24.26 -17.45
C ALA A 269 -25.09 -24.33 -16.00
N ALA A 270 -25.39 -25.40 -15.29
CA ALA A 270 -24.88 -25.62 -13.92
C ALA A 270 -23.37 -25.90 -13.91
N ASP A 271 -22.87 -26.64 -14.88
CA ASP A 271 -21.44 -26.91 -15.04
C ASP A 271 -20.64 -25.63 -15.30
N GLU A 272 -21.15 -24.76 -16.20
CA GLU A 272 -20.57 -23.43 -16.40
C GLU A 272 -20.57 -22.59 -15.12
N ALA A 273 -21.67 -22.64 -14.34
CA ALA A 273 -21.75 -21.90 -13.07
C ALA A 273 -20.75 -22.43 -12.03
N LEU A 274 -20.51 -23.75 -11.99
CA LEU A 274 -19.49 -24.36 -11.14
C LEU A 274 -18.09 -23.88 -11.51
N HIS A 275 -17.74 -23.91 -12.79
CA HIS A 275 -16.45 -23.42 -13.24
C HIS A 275 -16.24 -21.94 -12.89
N ARG A 276 -17.24 -21.08 -13.08
CA ARG A 276 -17.17 -19.67 -12.68
C ARG A 276 -16.97 -19.49 -11.17
N ALA A 277 -17.68 -20.28 -10.36
CA ALA A 277 -17.49 -20.24 -8.90
C ALA A 277 -16.09 -20.70 -8.49
N GLN A 278 -15.56 -21.75 -9.12
CA GLN A 278 -14.18 -22.21 -8.90
C GLN A 278 -13.15 -21.15 -9.31
N HIS A 279 -13.32 -20.48 -10.45
CA HIS A 279 -12.41 -19.41 -10.88
C HIS A 279 -12.41 -18.25 -9.88
N THR A 280 -13.58 -17.89 -9.34
CA THR A 280 -13.68 -16.86 -8.29
C THR A 280 -12.93 -17.26 -7.02
N LEU A 281 -13.05 -18.52 -6.59
CA LEU A 281 -12.31 -19.03 -5.44
C LEU A 281 -10.80 -19.08 -5.73
N LYS A 282 -10.40 -19.59 -6.90
CA LYS A 282 -9.00 -19.66 -7.34
C LYS A 282 -8.33 -18.28 -7.35
N GLN A 283 -9.03 -17.23 -7.82
CA GLN A 283 -8.52 -15.87 -7.79
C GLN A 283 -8.17 -15.36 -6.38
N LEU A 284 -8.85 -15.86 -5.35
CA LEU A 284 -8.59 -15.45 -3.97
C LEU A 284 -7.44 -16.22 -3.31
N VAL A 285 -7.12 -17.43 -3.80
CA VAL A 285 -6.15 -18.34 -3.17
C VAL A 285 -4.85 -18.52 -3.98
N LEU A 286 -4.80 -18.06 -5.22
CA LEU A 286 -3.64 -18.20 -6.11
C LEU A 286 -2.98 -16.84 -6.33
N ASP A 287 -1.65 -16.86 -6.50
CA ASP A 287 -0.81 -15.69 -6.71
C ASP A 287 -0.22 -15.59 -8.13
N SER A 288 -0.39 -16.64 -8.95
CA SER A 288 0.12 -16.65 -10.32
C SER A 288 -0.92 -17.16 -11.31
N VAL A 289 -0.89 -16.64 -12.54
CA VAL A 289 -1.71 -17.13 -13.66
C VAL A 289 -1.22 -18.47 -14.19
N ASP A 290 0.03 -18.84 -13.89
CA ASP A 290 0.67 -20.08 -14.30
C ASP A 290 0.55 -21.19 -13.25
N ASP A 291 -0.19 -20.96 -12.13
CA ASP A 291 -0.37 -21.98 -11.10
C ASP A 291 -1.19 -23.16 -11.67
N PRO A 292 -0.69 -24.42 -11.57
CA PRO A 292 -1.39 -25.59 -12.09
C PRO A 292 -2.81 -25.80 -11.56
N LEU A 293 -3.12 -25.22 -10.40
CA LEU A 293 -4.46 -25.27 -9.82
C LEU A 293 -5.52 -24.54 -10.64
N TRP A 294 -5.14 -23.66 -11.61
CA TRP A 294 -6.11 -23.06 -12.51
C TRP A 294 -6.85 -24.10 -13.35
N ASP A 295 -6.17 -25.17 -13.78
CA ASP A 295 -6.73 -26.24 -14.59
C ASP A 295 -7.31 -27.40 -13.77
N ALA A 296 -7.03 -27.47 -12.47
CA ALA A 296 -7.52 -28.52 -11.59
C ALA A 296 -9.00 -28.34 -11.22
N ASP A 297 -9.74 -29.44 -11.06
CA ASP A 297 -11.09 -29.43 -10.48
C ASP A 297 -10.99 -29.28 -8.95
N LEU A 298 -11.46 -28.15 -8.40
CA LEU A 298 -11.44 -27.92 -6.95
C LEU A 298 -12.66 -28.58 -6.29
N GLN A 299 -12.39 -29.48 -5.34
CA GLN A 299 -13.40 -30.02 -4.45
C GLN A 299 -13.34 -29.32 -3.10
N THR A 300 -14.48 -28.78 -2.68
CA THR A 300 -14.66 -28.17 -1.34
C THR A 300 -15.34 -29.17 -0.41
N ASP A 301 -15.30 -28.90 0.89
CA ASP A 301 -16.09 -29.64 1.86
C ASP A 301 -17.59 -29.53 1.51
N GLU A 302 -18.37 -30.52 1.89
CA GLU A 302 -19.82 -30.45 1.77
C GLU A 302 -20.40 -29.33 2.65
N LEU A 303 -21.56 -28.80 2.23
CA LEU A 303 -22.28 -27.80 3.02
C LEU A 303 -22.68 -28.43 4.38
N PRO A 304 -22.13 -27.95 5.49
CA PRO A 304 -22.50 -28.50 6.80
C PRO A 304 -23.95 -28.16 7.14
N ALA A 305 -24.55 -28.99 7.97
CA ALA A 305 -25.86 -28.68 8.50
C ALA A 305 -25.86 -27.36 9.25
N ALA A 306 -26.86 -26.51 8.98
CA ALA A 306 -26.95 -25.23 9.66
C ALA A 306 -27.22 -25.46 11.16
N ALA A 307 -26.40 -24.84 12.00
CA ALA A 307 -26.76 -24.66 13.41
C ALA A 307 -27.80 -23.54 13.50
N LEU A 308 -28.92 -23.78 14.19
CA LEU A 308 -29.90 -22.73 14.42
C LEU A 308 -29.22 -21.58 15.18
N PRO A 309 -29.32 -20.33 14.68
CA PRO A 309 -28.67 -19.21 15.37
C PRO A 309 -29.35 -18.98 16.72
N LEU A 310 -28.54 -18.83 17.76
CA LEU A 310 -29.04 -18.30 19.04
C LEU A 310 -29.60 -16.89 18.80
N PRO A 311 -30.67 -16.50 19.52
CA PRO A 311 -31.18 -15.13 19.42
C PRO A 311 -30.06 -14.14 19.77
N VAL A 312 -29.61 -13.38 18.77
CA VAL A 312 -28.53 -12.39 18.93
C VAL A 312 -29.17 -11.05 19.30
N ASP A 313 -28.81 -10.52 20.48
CA ASP A 313 -29.20 -9.14 20.82
C ASP A 313 -28.49 -8.14 19.92
N ALA A 314 -29.26 -7.43 19.13
CA ALA A 314 -28.75 -6.44 18.17
C ALA A 314 -27.96 -5.31 18.84
N ARG A 315 -28.34 -4.92 20.07
CA ARG A 315 -27.64 -3.85 20.81
C ARG A 315 -26.23 -4.31 21.21
N THR A 316 -26.12 -5.51 21.75
CA THR A 316 -24.82 -6.11 22.15
C THR A 316 -23.93 -6.32 20.93
N ALA A 317 -24.46 -6.83 19.82
CA ALA A 317 -23.72 -7.02 18.57
C ALA A 317 -23.19 -5.69 18.00
N VAL A 318 -24.02 -4.64 17.97
CA VAL A 318 -23.59 -3.31 17.51
C VAL A 318 -22.51 -2.74 18.44
N THR A 319 -22.67 -2.85 19.76
CA THR A 319 -21.64 -2.38 20.72
C THR A 319 -20.31 -3.09 20.50
N ARG A 320 -20.33 -4.40 20.28
CA ARG A 320 -19.13 -5.19 19.95
C ARG A 320 -18.50 -4.72 18.63
N ALA A 321 -19.31 -4.53 17.59
CA ALA A 321 -18.84 -4.04 16.30
C ALA A 321 -18.17 -2.66 16.38
N LEU A 322 -18.76 -1.74 17.13
CA LEU A 322 -18.21 -0.39 17.34
C LEU A 322 -16.86 -0.42 18.09
N ALA A 323 -16.59 -1.47 18.86
CA ALA A 323 -15.32 -1.65 19.55
C ALA A 323 -14.25 -2.40 18.73
N GLN A 324 -14.66 -3.32 17.85
CA GLN A 324 -13.76 -4.25 17.17
C GLN A 324 -13.47 -3.92 15.71
N ARG A 325 -14.37 -3.17 15.02
CA ARG A 325 -14.22 -2.89 13.57
C ARG A 325 -13.00 -2.03 13.29
N PRO A 326 -12.09 -2.49 12.39
CA PRO A 326 -10.88 -1.76 12.04
C PRO A 326 -11.14 -0.37 11.44
N GLU A 327 -12.25 -0.16 10.71
CA GLU A 327 -12.61 1.12 10.10
C GLU A 327 -12.82 2.23 11.14
N LEU A 328 -13.33 1.87 12.31
CA LEU A 328 -13.49 2.84 13.42
C LEU A 328 -12.16 3.16 14.08
N ALA A 329 -11.26 2.18 14.17
CA ALA A 329 -9.90 2.41 14.59
C ALA A 329 -9.14 3.31 13.61
N GLU A 330 -9.28 3.07 12.29
CA GLU A 330 -8.73 3.95 11.25
C GLU A 330 -9.25 5.39 11.37
N ALA A 331 -10.57 5.57 11.59
CA ALA A 331 -11.18 6.88 11.77
C ALA A 331 -10.70 7.57 13.06
N THR A 332 -10.44 6.81 14.12
CA THR A 332 -9.89 7.33 15.37
C THR A 332 -8.45 7.82 15.18
N GLN A 333 -7.62 7.09 14.40
CA GLN A 333 -6.28 7.57 14.02
C GLN A 333 -6.36 8.84 13.14
N ALA A 334 -7.35 8.92 12.24
CA ALA A 334 -7.56 10.13 11.46
C ALA A 334 -7.89 11.35 12.35
N LEU A 335 -8.64 11.17 13.43
CA LEU A 335 -8.88 12.23 14.42
C LEU A 335 -7.59 12.60 15.16
N ALA A 336 -6.82 11.61 15.64
CA ALA A 336 -5.54 11.84 16.31
C ALA A 336 -4.57 12.64 15.43
N ARG A 337 -4.57 12.40 14.11
CA ARG A 337 -3.82 13.20 13.15
C ARG A 337 -4.28 14.66 13.14
N GLN A 338 -5.60 14.91 13.14
CA GLN A 338 -6.12 16.29 13.15
C GLN A 338 -5.80 17.02 14.47
N ASP A 339 -5.76 16.31 15.60
CA ASP A 339 -5.34 16.89 16.87
C ASP A 339 -3.87 17.36 16.82
N ILE A 340 -2.98 16.59 16.18
CA ILE A 340 -1.59 16.99 15.94
C ILE A 340 -1.50 18.24 15.05
N GLU A 341 -2.34 18.31 14.01
CA GLU A 341 -2.41 19.49 13.12
C GLU A 341 -2.90 20.74 13.85
N ILE A 342 -3.89 20.60 14.74
CA ILE A 342 -4.36 21.71 15.59
C ILE A 342 -3.25 22.19 16.52
N ASP A 343 -2.54 21.26 17.19
CA ASP A 343 -1.43 21.61 18.06
C ASP A 343 -0.34 22.37 17.31
N ALA A 344 0.00 21.94 16.10
CA ALA A 344 0.98 22.58 15.24
C ALA A 344 0.51 23.96 14.74
N ALA A 345 -0.78 24.10 14.43
CA ALA A 345 -1.36 25.38 14.02
C ALA A 345 -1.38 26.37 15.21
N ARG A 346 -1.76 25.93 16.39
CA ARG A 346 -1.77 26.76 17.61
C ARG A 346 -0.37 27.20 18.02
N GLU A 347 0.66 26.37 17.81
CA GLU A 347 2.05 26.75 18.07
C GLU A 347 2.47 27.94 17.18
N ARG A 348 1.96 28.03 15.95
CA ARG A 348 2.23 29.15 15.03
C ARG A 348 1.57 30.48 15.42
N LEU A 349 0.57 30.46 16.32
CA LEU A 349 0.01 31.69 16.90
C LEU A 349 1.00 32.39 17.83
N ARG A 350 1.96 31.67 18.42
CA ARG A 350 2.92 32.22 19.36
C ARG A 350 3.94 33.08 18.63
N PRO A 351 4.44 34.15 19.27
CA PRO A 351 5.62 34.84 18.79
C PRO A 351 6.82 33.90 18.68
N SER A 352 7.69 34.11 17.69
CA SER A 352 9.00 33.45 17.70
C SER A 352 9.91 34.21 18.67
N LEU A 353 10.59 33.47 19.52
CA LEU A 353 11.63 33.94 20.42
C LEU A 353 12.74 32.90 20.43
N ASP A 354 13.89 33.26 19.91
CA ASP A 354 15.03 32.39 19.73
C ASP A 354 16.23 32.92 20.52
N LEU A 355 16.87 32.06 21.28
CA LEU A 355 18.22 32.28 21.77
C LEU A 355 19.18 31.90 20.67
N VAL A 356 20.07 32.81 20.30
CA VAL A 356 21.13 32.58 19.30
C VAL A 356 22.48 32.81 19.95
N ALA A 357 23.42 31.92 19.69
CA ALA A 357 24.79 32.03 20.13
C ALA A 357 25.73 31.65 18.97
N SER A 358 26.77 32.42 18.82
CA SER A 358 27.79 32.17 17.81
C SER A 358 29.18 32.40 18.37
N TYR A 359 30.11 31.57 17.95
CA TYR A 359 31.52 31.71 18.26
C TYR A 359 32.32 31.48 16.97
N TYR A 360 33.03 32.54 16.51
CA TYR A 360 33.79 32.47 15.28
C TYR A 360 35.26 32.81 15.54
N LEU A 361 36.11 32.04 14.94
CA LEU A 361 37.54 32.28 14.83
C LEU A 361 37.84 32.63 13.39
N ARG A 362 38.73 33.58 13.19
CA ARG A 362 39.20 34.02 11.86
C ARG A 362 40.72 34.07 11.84
N GLY A 363 41.28 33.76 10.68
CA GLY A 363 42.67 33.93 10.40
C GLY A 363 42.83 34.67 9.07
N LEU A 364 43.79 35.53 8.99
CA LEU A 364 44.20 36.23 7.77
C LEU A 364 45.71 36.17 7.65
N ALA A 365 46.17 35.86 6.45
CA ALA A 365 47.58 36.06 6.07
C ALA A 365 47.69 36.27 4.56
N GLY A 366 48.76 36.86 4.11
CA GLY A 366 48.99 37.11 2.68
C GLY A 366 50.34 37.70 2.40
N SER A 367 50.55 38.07 1.16
CA SER A 367 51.71 38.84 0.71
C SER A 367 51.33 40.31 0.52
N THR A 368 52.29 41.19 0.77
CA THR A 368 52.10 42.60 0.47
C THR A 368 51.66 42.80 -0.98
N ASN A 369 50.67 43.62 -1.22
CA ASN A 369 50.25 43.94 -2.58
C ASN A 369 51.28 44.90 -3.25
N ASP A 370 51.95 44.41 -4.29
CA ASP A 370 52.93 45.22 -5.05
C ASP A 370 52.36 46.47 -5.67
N GLY A 371 51.05 46.48 -5.93
CA GLY A 371 50.30 47.64 -6.47
C GLY A 371 49.79 48.63 -5.43
N LEU A 372 50.11 48.41 -4.13
CA LEU A 372 49.54 49.21 -3.04
C LEU A 372 49.88 50.72 -3.23
N ARG A 373 48.85 51.54 -3.22
CA ARG A 373 48.92 53.00 -3.21
C ARG A 373 48.22 53.54 -1.99
N VAL A 374 48.94 54.39 -1.24
CA VAL A 374 48.33 55.09 -0.12
C VAL A 374 47.76 56.40 -0.62
N PRO A 375 46.42 56.60 -0.52
CA PRO A 375 45.77 57.78 -1.11
C PRO A 375 46.08 59.09 -0.37
N PHE A 376 46.79 59.03 0.73
CA PHE A 376 47.13 60.18 1.58
C PHE A 376 48.64 60.41 1.63
N PRO A 377 49.12 61.66 1.27
CA PRO A 377 50.53 61.96 1.38
C PRO A 377 51.04 61.87 2.82
N GLY A 378 52.22 61.24 2.99
CA GLY A 378 52.89 61.14 4.30
C GLY A 378 52.36 60.01 5.20
N VAL A 379 51.41 59.20 4.75
CA VAL A 379 50.94 58.02 5.48
C VAL A 379 51.71 56.79 4.98
N THR A 380 52.36 56.05 5.91
CA THR A 380 52.97 54.77 5.63
C THR A 380 52.15 53.68 6.30
N ILE A 381 51.72 52.66 5.55
CA ILE A 381 51.05 51.49 6.08
C ILE A 381 52.11 50.46 6.43
N THR A 382 52.25 50.14 7.72
CA THR A 382 53.07 49.00 8.17
C THR A 382 52.17 47.80 8.37
N ILE A 383 52.40 46.74 7.62
CA ILE A 383 51.64 45.47 7.77
C ILE A 383 52.33 44.65 8.87
N PRO A 384 51.60 44.21 9.93
CA PRO A 384 52.16 43.37 10.98
C PRO A 384 52.73 42.07 10.41
N ASP A 385 53.92 41.66 10.90
CA ASP A 385 54.59 40.44 10.43
C ASP A 385 53.68 39.19 10.59
N ASP A 386 52.82 39.16 11.61
CA ASP A 386 51.84 38.10 11.83
C ASP A 386 50.85 37.94 10.68
N LEU A 387 50.64 38.96 9.86
CA LEU A 387 49.78 38.89 8.70
C LEU A 387 50.51 38.56 7.40
N LEU A 388 51.86 38.52 7.45
CA LEU A 388 52.67 38.18 6.30
C LEU A 388 52.93 36.66 6.31
N GLY A 389 52.58 36.02 5.18
CA GLY A 389 52.79 34.59 5.05
C GLY A 389 51.78 33.87 4.14
N SER A 390 51.88 32.58 4.13
CA SER A 390 51.01 31.71 3.34
C SER A 390 49.72 31.32 4.08
N LEU A 391 48.93 30.46 3.47
CA LEU A 391 47.77 29.79 4.08
C LEU A 391 48.07 29.23 5.47
N GLY A 392 49.29 28.66 5.69
CA GLY A 392 49.68 28.13 7.00
C GLY A 392 49.69 29.20 8.11
N GLN A 393 50.16 30.41 7.81
CA GLN A 393 50.12 31.54 8.75
C GLN A 393 48.67 31.98 9.06
N SER A 394 47.77 31.96 8.07
CA SER A 394 46.34 32.22 8.33
C SER A 394 45.73 31.19 9.31
N TYR A 395 46.12 29.90 9.23
CA TYR A 395 45.69 28.89 10.21
C TYR A 395 46.32 29.10 11.59
N VAL A 396 47.60 29.53 11.66
CA VAL A 396 48.24 29.89 12.94
C VAL A 396 47.44 31.02 13.60
N ASN A 397 47.15 32.10 12.87
CA ASN A 397 46.36 33.20 13.37
C ASN A 397 44.94 32.82 13.83
N LEU A 398 44.32 31.82 13.15
CA LEU A 398 43.04 31.26 13.56
C LEU A 398 43.15 30.49 14.88
N VAL A 399 44.14 29.59 15.01
CA VAL A 399 44.36 28.74 16.22
C VAL A 399 44.79 29.58 17.42
N GLU A 400 45.59 30.64 17.20
CA GLU A 400 45.99 31.59 18.24
C GLU A 400 44.88 32.53 18.68
N HIS A 401 43.67 32.40 18.11
CA HIS A 401 42.49 33.24 18.42
C HIS A 401 42.74 34.74 18.19
N ARG A 402 43.56 35.09 17.20
CA ARG A 402 43.90 36.47 16.90
C ARG A 402 42.69 37.33 16.59
N PHE A 403 41.71 36.75 15.88
CA PHE A 403 40.46 37.40 15.51
C PHE A 403 39.30 36.53 15.93
N THR A 404 38.65 36.93 17.01
CA THR A 404 37.47 36.26 17.58
C THR A 404 36.22 37.10 17.45
N ASP A 405 35.12 36.45 17.25
CA ASP A 405 33.80 37.07 17.23
C ASP A 405 32.86 36.18 18.08
N ILE A 406 32.35 36.73 19.17
CA ILE A 406 31.46 36.02 20.11
C ILE A 406 30.15 36.78 20.15
N GLY A 407 29.09 36.12 19.71
CA GLY A 407 27.74 36.70 19.72
C GLY A 407 26.80 35.87 20.59
N VAL A 408 26.07 36.49 21.49
CA VAL A 408 24.93 35.93 22.19
C VAL A 408 23.79 36.93 22.12
N GLY A 409 22.66 36.48 21.64
CA GLY A 409 21.51 37.34 21.43
C GLY A 409 20.18 36.65 21.54
N VAL A 410 19.15 37.43 21.59
CA VAL A 410 17.77 36.99 21.55
C VAL A 410 17.10 37.64 20.33
N GLN A 411 16.53 36.81 19.47
CA GLN A 411 15.78 37.25 18.32
C GLN A 411 14.30 37.05 18.55
N MET A 412 13.49 38.11 18.44
CA MET A 412 12.05 38.04 18.58
C MET A 412 11.36 38.52 17.31
N SER A 413 10.34 37.76 16.86
CA SER A 413 9.45 38.18 15.78
C SER A 413 7.99 37.99 16.18
N VAL A 414 7.19 39.03 16.01
CA VAL A 414 5.77 39.07 16.36
C VAL A 414 4.98 39.55 15.13
N PRO A 415 4.20 38.67 14.48
CA PRO A 415 3.36 39.11 13.38
C PRO A 415 2.20 39.95 13.90
N ILE A 416 2.10 41.21 13.46
CA ILE A 416 0.99 42.10 13.80
C ILE A 416 -0.27 41.65 13.06
N GLY A 417 -1.35 41.34 13.81
CA GLY A 417 -2.61 40.85 13.29
C GLY A 417 -2.68 39.33 13.06
N ASN A 418 -1.57 38.65 12.79
CA ASN A 418 -1.40 37.18 12.66
C ASN A 418 -2.55 36.41 11.98
N ARG A 419 -3.16 36.98 10.92
CA ARG A 419 -4.36 36.46 10.26
C ARG A 419 -4.13 35.08 9.66
N THR A 420 -2.95 34.82 9.11
CA THR A 420 -2.60 33.52 8.53
C THR A 420 -2.66 32.41 9.57
N ALA A 421 -1.99 32.59 10.71
CA ALA A 421 -1.99 31.58 11.75
C ALA A 421 -3.38 31.38 12.39
N GLN A 422 -4.19 32.47 12.51
CA GLN A 422 -5.58 32.37 12.95
C GLN A 422 -6.43 31.56 11.98
N ALA A 423 -6.29 31.81 10.67
CA ALA A 423 -6.97 31.06 9.62
C ALA A 423 -6.53 29.58 9.59
N ASP A 424 -5.22 29.32 9.80
CA ASP A 424 -4.69 27.95 9.89
C ASP A 424 -5.31 27.18 11.05
N VAL A 425 -5.44 27.79 12.24
CA VAL A 425 -6.10 27.16 13.39
C VAL A 425 -7.57 26.88 13.11
N ALA A 426 -8.29 27.88 12.58
CA ALA A 426 -9.70 27.71 12.24
C ALA A 426 -9.90 26.58 11.20
N SER A 427 -9.01 26.51 10.19
CA SER A 427 -9.04 25.47 9.17
C SER A 427 -8.76 24.08 9.77
N ALA A 428 -7.79 23.95 10.66
CA ALA A 428 -7.48 22.70 11.33
C ALA A 428 -8.64 22.23 12.25
N GLU A 429 -9.30 23.17 12.96
CA GLU A 429 -10.48 22.86 13.76
C GLU A 429 -11.68 22.45 12.91
N ILE A 430 -11.86 23.04 11.73
CA ILE A 430 -12.88 22.60 10.77
C ILE A 430 -12.56 21.19 10.26
N ALA A 431 -11.31 20.91 9.89
CA ALA A 431 -10.89 19.59 9.43
C ALA A 431 -11.10 18.51 10.50
N ARG A 432 -10.85 18.85 11.78
CA ARG A 432 -11.14 17.96 12.91
C ARG A 432 -12.64 17.66 13.03
N ARG A 433 -13.50 18.68 12.97
CA ARG A 433 -14.96 18.48 12.96
C ARG A 433 -15.44 17.64 11.79
N GLN A 434 -14.84 17.82 10.61
CA GLN A 434 -15.13 16.95 9.45
C GLN A 434 -14.75 15.49 9.72
N ALA A 435 -13.60 15.24 10.32
CA ALA A 435 -13.16 13.89 10.69
C ALA A 435 -14.07 13.25 11.75
N GLU A 436 -14.61 14.03 12.71
CA GLU A 436 -15.61 13.58 13.67
C GLU A 436 -16.90 13.13 12.99
N LEU A 437 -17.43 13.96 12.07
CA LEU A 437 -18.64 13.62 11.29
C LEU A 437 -18.44 12.37 10.43
N VAL A 438 -17.27 12.21 9.82
CA VAL A 438 -16.92 10.99 9.06
C VAL A 438 -16.90 9.77 9.98
N ARG A 439 -16.33 9.87 11.19
CA ARG A 439 -16.34 8.78 12.16
C ARG A 439 -17.76 8.42 12.61
N GLU A 440 -18.62 9.42 12.84
CA GLU A 440 -20.03 9.19 13.15
C GLU A 440 -20.77 8.51 12.00
N GLN A 441 -20.54 8.94 10.76
CA GLN A 441 -21.10 8.31 9.56
C GLN A 441 -20.67 6.83 9.45
N ILE A 442 -19.39 6.52 9.71
CA ILE A 442 -18.90 5.14 9.75
C ILE A 442 -19.62 4.35 10.85
N SER A 443 -19.76 4.92 12.05
CA SER A 443 -20.47 4.28 13.16
C SER A 443 -21.92 3.96 12.83
N GLN A 444 -22.64 4.87 12.16
CA GLN A 444 -24.01 4.66 11.71
C GLN A 444 -24.08 3.54 10.67
N ARG A 445 -23.18 3.55 9.68
CA ARG A 445 -23.08 2.52 8.65
C ARG A 445 -22.80 1.14 9.27
N VAL A 446 -21.83 1.02 10.17
CA VAL A 446 -21.53 -0.21 10.90
C VAL A 446 -22.76 -0.69 11.68
N GLY A 447 -23.45 0.20 12.37
CA GLY A 447 -24.68 -0.14 13.09
C GLY A 447 -25.81 -0.65 12.18
N ALA A 448 -25.93 -0.13 10.97
CA ALA A 448 -26.90 -0.61 9.96
C ALA A 448 -26.47 -1.98 9.39
N GLU A 449 -25.18 -2.15 9.03
CA GLU A 449 -24.63 -3.39 8.52
C GLU A 449 -24.86 -4.56 9.50
N VAL A 450 -24.56 -4.36 10.78
CA VAL A 450 -24.77 -5.38 11.82
C VAL A 450 -26.25 -5.78 11.93
N ARG A 451 -27.15 -4.82 11.94
CA ARG A 451 -28.61 -5.10 12.01
C ARG A 451 -29.09 -5.86 10.78
N ASN A 452 -28.63 -5.46 9.59
CA ASN A 452 -28.95 -6.15 8.35
C ASN A 452 -28.41 -7.59 8.35
N ALA A 453 -27.18 -7.80 8.82
CA ALA A 453 -26.56 -9.13 8.93
C ALA A 453 -27.32 -10.04 9.90
N ILE A 454 -27.80 -9.53 11.03
CA ILE A 454 -28.63 -10.28 11.98
C ILE A 454 -29.96 -10.71 11.33
N VAL A 455 -30.63 -9.79 10.63
CA VAL A 455 -31.89 -10.11 9.94
C VAL A 455 -31.64 -11.13 8.82
N ALA A 456 -30.59 -10.96 8.02
CA ALA A 456 -30.22 -11.88 6.95
C ALA A 456 -29.94 -13.30 7.48
N LEU A 457 -29.19 -13.42 8.57
CA LEU A 457 -28.87 -14.70 9.21
C LEU A 457 -30.15 -15.40 9.74
N GLY A 458 -31.01 -14.65 10.43
CA GLY A 458 -32.28 -15.18 10.94
C GLY A 458 -33.22 -15.62 9.83
N THR A 459 -33.33 -14.83 8.77
CA THR A 459 -34.16 -15.17 7.59
C THR A 459 -33.60 -16.38 6.85
N ALA A 460 -32.28 -16.47 6.68
CA ALA A 460 -31.63 -17.61 6.05
C ALA A 460 -31.90 -18.92 6.81
N ALA A 461 -31.86 -18.89 8.15
CA ALA A 461 -32.21 -20.05 8.97
C ALA A 461 -33.67 -20.51 8.77
N GLN A 462 -34.61 -19.56 8.74
CA GLN A 462 -36.03 -19.88 8.47
C GLN A 462 -36.24 -20.45 7.05
N ARG A 463 -35.51 -19.96 6.06
CA ARG A 463 -35.55 -20.47 4.68
C ARG A 463 -35.07 -21.92 4.57
N ILE A 464 -34.10 -22.36 5.38
CA ILE A 464 -33.66 -23.76 5.43
C ILE A 464 -34.79 -24.66 5.89
N GLU A 465 -35.49 -24.31 6.97
CA GLU A 465 -36.59 -25.12 7.49
C GLU A 465 -37.75 -25.21 6.45
N ALA A 466 -38.08 -24.10 5.78
CA ALA A 466 -39.06 -24.11 4.71
C ALA A 466 -38.65 -24.96 3.50
N ALA A 467 -37.36 -24.86 3.11
CA ALA A 467 -36.85 -25.62 1.97
C ALA A 467 -36.79 -27.13 2.26
N ARG A 468 -36.40 -27.53 3.49
CA ARG A 468 -36.47 -28.93 3.93
C ARG A 468 -37.88 -29.51 3.89
N ALA A 469 -38.84 -28.77 4.47
CA ALA A 469 -40.24 -29.19 4.43
C ALA A 469 -40.78 -29.33 3.00
N GLY A 470 -40.36 -28.37 2.10
CA GLY A 470 -40.70 -28.44 0.68
C GLY A 470 -40.11 -29.65 -0.03
N ARG A 471 -38.80 -29.98 0.24
CA ARG A 471 -38.16 -31.18 -0.30
C ARG A 471 -38.84 -32.46 0.17
N ASP A 472 -39.12 -32.58 1.46
CA ASP A 472 -39.76 -33.77 2.03
C ASP A 472 -41.17 -33.97 1.43
N ALA A 473 -41.95 -32.92 1.26
CA ALA A 473 -43.24 -32.95 0.60
C ALA A 473 -43.14 -33.38 -0.88
N ALA A 474 -42.16 -32.82 -1.62
CA ALA A 474 -41.96 -33.20 -3.02
C ALA A 474 -41.53 -34.67 -3.17
N GLU A 475 -40.76 -35.21 -2.22
CA GLU A 475 -40.33 -36.60 -2.22
C GLU A 475 -41.52 -37.53 -2.01
N VAL A 476 -42.42 -37.23 -1.07
CA VAL A 476 -43.68 -37.99 -0.85
C VAL A 476 -44.58 -37.93 -2.08
N GLN A 477 -44.69 -36.74 -2.71
CA GLN A 477 -45.49 -36.56 -3.94
C GLN A 477 -44.96 -37.39 -5.10
N LEU A 478 -43.64 -37.39 -5.31
CA LEU A 478 -43.03 -38.20 -6.35
C LEU A 478 -43.27 -39.70 -6.12
N GLN A 479 -43.12 -40.18 -4.88
CA GLN A 479 -43.36 -41.60 -4.56
C GLN A 479 -44.84 -41.96 -4.84
N ALA A 480 -45.78 -41.17 -4.38
CA ALA A 480 -47.18 -41.41 -4.64
C ALA A 480 -47.54 -41.40 -6.16
N GLU A 481 -46.86 -40.58 -6.96
CA GLU A 481 -47.09 -40.54 -8.40
C GLU A 481 -46.46 -41.75 -9.12
N ARG A 482 -45.33 -42.26 -8.64
CA ARG A 482 -44.72 -43.51 -9.11
C ARG A 482 -45.63 -44.69 -8.86
N ASP A 483 -46.19 -44.82 -7.64
CA ASP A 483 -47.12 -45.88 -7.30
C ASP A 483 -48.36 -45.88 -8.18
N ARG A 484 -48.89 -44.69 -8.50
CA ARG A 484 -50.02 -44.54 -9.45
C ARG A 484 -49.64 -44.91 -10.87
N TYR A 485 -48.43 -44.57 -11.31
CA TYR A 485 -47.93 -44.89 -12.64
C TYR A 485 -47.75 -46.42 -12.81
N GLU A 486 -47.23 -47.11 -11.82
CA GLU A 486 -47.11 -48.55 -11.81
C GLU A 486 -48.49 -49.22 -11.84
N ALA A 487 -49.49 -48.63 -11.20
CA ALA A 487 -50.90 -49.11 -11.24
C ALA A 487 -51.63 -48.73 -12.55
N GLY A 488 -50.99 -48.02 -13.47
CA GLY A 488 -51.59 -47.59 -14.73
C GLY A 488 -52.60 -46.44 -14.60
N LEU A 489 -52.61 -45.69 -13.48
CA LEU A 489 -53.58 -44.66 -13.14
C LEU A 489 -53.14 -43.25 -13.52
N THR A 490 -51.89 -43.09 -14.02
CA THR A 490 -51.34 -41.78 -14.43
C THR A 490 -50.38 -41.99 -15.62
N THR A 491 -49.87 -40.87 -16.19
CA THR A 491 -49.02 -40.86 -17.35
C THR A 491 -47.57 -40.46 -16.99
N ASP A 492 -46.61 -40.76 -17.89
CA ASP A 492 -45.22 -40.37 -17.81
C ASP A 492 -45.03 -38.89 -17.52
N PHE A 493 -45.91 -38.04 -18.08
CA PHE A 493 -45.87 -36.59 -17.90
C PHE A 493 -45.90 -36.20 -16.43
N PHE A 494 -46.78 -36.80 -15.63
CA PHE A 494 -46.91 -36.44 -14.22
C PHE A 494 -45.73 -36.94 -13.41
N VAL A 495 -45.18 -38.14 -13.72
CA VAL A 495 -43.96 -38.65 -13.06
C VAL A 495 -42.76 -37.75 -13.35
N LEU A 496 -42.55 -37.35 -14.61
CA LEU A 496 -41.47 -36.42 -15.02
C LEU A 496 -41.67 -35.06 -14.35
N THR A 497 -42.91 -34.57 -14.24
CA THR A 497 -43.21 -33.31 -13.53
C THR A 497 -42.80 -33.39 -12.06
N ARG A 498 -43.19 -34.50 -11.32
CA ARG A 498 -42.85 -34.66 -9.92
C ARG A 498 -41.34 -34.90 -9.70
N GLN A 499 -40.64 -35.53 -10.64
CA GLN A 499 -39.18 -35.62 -10.62
C GLN A 499 -38.53 -34.23 -10.71
N ASN A 500 -39.04 -33.38 -11.59
CA ASN A 500 -38.56 -32.01 -11.72
C ASN A 500 -38.89 -31.19 -10.45
N ASP A 501 -40.10 -31.33 -9.88
CA ASP A 501 -40.47 -30.63 -8.63
C ASP A 501 -39.50 -31.01 -7.48
N LEU A 502 -39.15 -32.29 -7.34
CA LEU A 502 -38.19 -32.75 -6.35
C LEU A 502 -36.79 -32.22 -6.62
N ALA A 503 -36.34 -32.19 -7.88
CA ALA A 503 -35.04 -31.61 -8.24
C ALA A 503 -34.97 -30.11 -7.85
N VAL A 504 -36.01 -29.33 -8.19
CA VAL A 504 -36.13 -27.92 -7.80
C VAL A 504 -36.13 -27.75 -6.28
N ALA A 505 -36.84 -28.60 -5.55
CA ALA A 505 -36.88 -28.54 -4.09
C ALA A 505 -35.52 -28.84 -3.43
N ARG A 506 -34.76 -29.82 -3.97
CA ARG A 506 -33.40 -30.14 -3.52
C ARG A 506 -32.41 -28.99 -3.80
N LEU A 507 -32.54 -28.35 -4.97
CA LEU A 507 -31.75 -27.15 -5.29
C LEU A 507 -32.10 -25.99 -4.36
N ALA A 508 -33.36 -25.80 -4.03
CA ALA A 508 -33.80 -24.77 -3.09
C ALA A 508 -33.23 -24.98 -1.68
N GLU A 509 -33.15 -26.23 -1.20
CA GLU A 509 -32.50 -26.55 0.08
C GLU A 509 -31.00 -26.27 0.03
N THR A 510 -30.32 -26.69 -1.03
CA THR A 510 -28.88 -26.44 -1.24
C THR A 510 -28.60 -24.92 -1.25
N ALA A 511 -29.39 -24.14 -1.97
CA ALA A 511 -29.27 -22.69 -2.02
C ALA A 511 -29.50 -22.06 -0.64
N ALA A 512 -30.52 -22.52 0.11
CA ALA A 512 -30.81 -22.01 1.46
C ALA A 512 -29.66 -22.29 2.44
N LEU A 513 -29.04 -23.48 2.37
CA LEU A 513 -27.87 -23.84 3.18
C LEU A 513 -26.66 -22.95 2.84
N ALA A 514 -26.37 -22.76 1.56
CA ALA A 514 -25.29 -21.88 1.12
C ALA A 514 -25.51 -20.43 1.53
N ASP A 515 -26.72 -19.92 1.37
CA ASP A 515 -27.09 -18.55 1.78
C ASP A 515 -26.93 -18.37 3.29
N TYR A 516 -27.26 -19.38 4.09
CA TYR A 516 -27.03 -19.34 5.53
C TYR A 516 -25.54 -19.22 5.89
N HIS A 517 -24.67 -20.03 5.30
CA HIS A 517 -23.23 -19.95 5.56
C HIS A 517 -22.64 -18.62 5.11
N LYS A 518 -23.08 -18.10 3.96
CA LYS A 518 -22.69 -16.75 3.50
C LYS A 518 -23.17 -15.65 4.46
N ALA A 519 -24.41 -15.78 4.98
CA ALA A 519 -24.94 -14.84 5.96
C ALA A 519 -24.21 -14.91 7.31
N ALA A 520 -23.80 -16.10 7.75
CA ALA A 520 -23.00 -16.30 8.95
C ALA A 520 -21.60 -15.65 8.83
N THR A 521 -20.96 -15.82 7.67
CA THR A 521 -19.69 -15.14 7.34
C THR A 521 -19.86 -13.63 7.36
N GLU A 522 -20.92 -13.12 6.75
CA GLU A 522 -21.21 -11.67 6.70
C GLU A 522 -21.51 -11.10 8.10
N TYR A 523 -22.20 -11.87 8.94
CA TYR A 523 -22.43 -11.49 10.34
C TYR A 523 -21.10 -11.38 11.11
N ALA A 524 -20.20 -12.39 11.00
CA ALA A 524 -18.90 -12.37 11.64
C ALA A 524 -18.05 -11.17 11.16
N ARG A 525 -18.09 -10.86 9.86
CA ARG A 525 -17.45 -9.67 9.29
C ARG A 525 -18.07 -8.38 9.84
N ALA A 526 -19.39 -8.27 9.84
CA ALA A 526 -20.11 -7.07 10.29
C ALA A 526 -19.87 -6.75 11.76
N VAL A 527 -19.77 -7.78 12.62
CA VAL A 527 -19.45 -7.63 14.05
C VAL A 527 -17.96 -7.38 14.28
N GLY A 528 -17.11 -7.68 13.29
CA GLY A 528 -15.65 -7.52 13.39
C GLY A 528 -14.94 -8.70 14.04
N SER A 529 -15.62 -9.86 14.20
CA SER A 529 -15.06 -11.05 14.86
C SER A 529 -14.43 -12.06 13.90
N ILE A 530 -14.54 -11.87 12.57
CA ILE A 530 -14.17 -12.89 11.59
C ILE A 530 -12.72 -13.37 11.70
N LEU A 531 -11.78 -12.47 12.00
CA LEU A 531 -10.37 -12.84 12.20
C LEU A 531 -10.17 -13.61 13.51
N ASP A 532 -10.79 -13.13 14.59
CA ASP A 532 -10.68 -13.73 15.92
C ASP A 532 -11.35 -15.12 15.94
N ASP A 533 -12.55 -15.25 15.34
CA ASP A 533 -13.31 -16.51 15.26
C ASP A 533 -12.54 -17.58 14.45
N ARG A 534 -11.63 -17.19 13.57
CA ARG A 534 -10.76 -18.08 12.77
C ARG A 534 -9.34 -18.18 13.33
N ALA A 535 -9.08 -17.59 14.51
CA ALA A 535 -7.76 -17.53 15.15
C ALA A 535 -6.66 -16.96 14.22
N ILE A 536 -7.02 -15.98 13.37
CA ILE A 536 -6.13 -15.33 12.41
C ILE A 536 -5.47 -14.12 13.06
N THR A 537 -4.14 -14.15 13.18
CA THR A 537 -3.34 -13.00 13.59
C THR A 537 -2.75 -12.32 12.36
N VAL A 538 -3.10 -11.05 12.17
CA VAL A 538 -2.54 -10.22 11.10
C VAL A 538 -1.50 -9.30 11.72
N GLU A 539 -0.22 -9.65 11.54
CA GLU A 539 0.89 -8.82 11.98
C GLU A 539 1.34 -7.89 10.86
N ALA A 540 1.53 -6.60 11.21
CA ALA A 540 2.23 -5.69 10.31
C ALA A 540 3.70 -6.12 10.19
N PRO A 541 4.34 -5.98 9.03
CA PRO A 541 5.74 -6.29 8.87
C PRO A 541 6.54 -5.39 9.81
N ARG A 542 7.34 -5.98 10.70
CA ARG A 542 8.34 -5.26 11.47
C ARG A 542 9.42 -4.77 10.51
N ALA A 543 9.85 -3.52 10.68
CA ALA A 543 10.93 -3.00 9.89
C ALA A 543 12.15 -3.93 10.00
N THR A 544 12.44 -4.63 8.92
CA THR A 544 13.70 -5.34 8.81
C THR A 544 14.79 -4.27 8.84
N GLU A 545 15.67 -4.31 9.82
CA GLU A 545 16.86 -3.46 9.85
C GLU A 545 17.58 -3.65 8.51
N ALA A 546 17.54 -2.63 7.67
CA ALA A 546 18.35 -2.61 6.46
C ALA A 546 19.81 -2.62 6.91
N ARG A 547 20.48 -3.74 6.64
CA ARG A 547 21.93 -3.89 6.81
C ARG A 547 22.69 -2.96 5.87
#